data_57418aed6e19b5250ecc809b3a6f1a9d
#
_entry.id   57418aed6e19b5250ecc809b3a6f1a9d
#
_cell.length_a   1.000
_cell.length_b   1.000
_cell.length_c   1.000
_cell.angle_alpha   90.00
_cell.angle_beta   90.00
_cell.angle_gamma   90.00
#
_symmetry.space_group_name_H-M   'P 1'
#
loop_
_entity.id
_entity.type
_entity.pdbx_description
1 polymer ?
#
loop_
_entity_poly.entity_id
_entity_poly.type
_entity_poly.pdbx_seq_one_letter_code
_entity_poly.pdbx_strand_id
1 'polypeptide(L)'
;MFEWTLQHIVFILGVGLLTGIAAYTDTKLWKIHNKLTLPFFALGWLYQIAFWGLPGLQDGLAGFAVGFGTYLLLFMVAGGGGGDVKLVGALGVWLGLKLTVWMMATSTLIVIIDVAAITFYRVMRYGMKKWKRDYLATGKVDAKGKTVTVQETYEQKQKRRILPFAIPVAMATWLLMLLNGAGILKEGQLGPPRQPAKQQAQVVER
;
A
#
# COMPACT_ATOMS: atom_id res chain seq x y z
N MET A 1 27.26 -4.19 -13.35
CA MET A 1 26.30 -4.59 -14.39
C MET A 1 25.15 -5.29 -13.68
N PHE A 2 23.94 -4.79 -13.81
CA PHE A 2 22.78 -5.35 -13.07
C PHE A 2 22.32 -6.61 -13.83
N GLU A 3 22.60 -7.79 -13.30
CA GLU A 3 22.11 -9.02 -13.89
C GLU A 3 20.63 -9.22 -13.55
N TRP A 4 19.79 -9.11 -14.56
CA TRP A 4 18.34 -9.35 -14.43
C TRP A 4 18.09 -10.84 -14.24
N THR A 5 18.05 -11.29 -12.99
CA THR A 5 17.66 -12.65 -12.66
C THR A 5 16.16 -12.83 -12.88
N LEU A 6 15.72 -14.03 -13.32
CA LEU A 6 14.29 -14.37 -13.48
C LEU A 6 13.45 -13.95 -12.27
N GLN A 7 14.00 -14.08 -11.07
CA GLN A 7 13.43 -13.67 -9.82
C GLN A 7 13.06 -12.17 -9.79
N HIS A 8 13.95 -11.28 -10.23
CA HIS A 8 13.70 -9.84 -10.28
C HIS A 8 12.60 -9.49 -11.27
N ILE A 9 12.59 -10.16 -12.44
CA ILE A 9 11.58 -9.94 -13.47
C ILE A 9 10.19 -10.33 -12.93
N VAL A 10 10.06 -11.53 -12.33
CA VAL A 10 8.81 -12.01 -11.75
C VAL A 10 8.32 -11.09 -10.65
N PHE A 11 9.24 -10.62 -9.78
CA PHE A 11 8.92 -9.69 -8.71
C PHE A 11 8.39 -8.36 -9.25
N ILE A 12 9.10 -7.73 -10.19
CA ILE A 12 8.72 -6.44 -10.77
C ILE A 12 7.39 -6.54 -11.50
N LEU A 13 7.20 -7.61 -12.29
CA LEU A 13 5.94 -7.83 -12.99
C LEU A 13 4.78 -8.08 -12.02
N GLY A 14 4.97 -8.94 -11.01
CA GLY A 14 3.94 -9.25 -10.04
C GLY A 14 3.50 -8.01 -9.24
N VAL A 15 4.46 -7.34 -8.63
CA VAL A 15 4.18 -6.14 -7.81
C VAL A 15 3.73 -4.96 -8.67
N GLY A 16 4.34 -4.77 -9.86
CA GLY A 16 3.99 -3.70 -10.79
C GLY A 16 2.57 -3.86 -11.35
N LEU A 17 2.17 -5.07 -11.75
CA LEU A 17 0.81 -5.35 -12.22
C LEU A 17 -0.22 -5.18 -11.08
N LEU A 18 0.06 -5.73 -9.89
CA LEU A 18 -0.84 -5.59 -8.75
C LEU A 18 -1.10 -4.11 -8.42
N THR A 19 -0.04 -3.32 -8.28
CA THR A 19 -0.16 -1.91 -7.92
C THR A 19 -0.73 -1.06 -9.06
N GLY A 20 -0.36 -1.34 -10.31
CA GLY A 20 -0.89 -0.63 -11.48
C GLY A 20 -2.39 -0.86 -11.68
N ILE A 21 -2.84 -2.12 -11.63
CA ILE A 21 -4.26 -2.45 -11.75
C ILE A 21 -5.04 -1.92 -10.53
N ALA A 22 -4.47 -2.01 -9.31
CA ALA A 22 -5.10 -1.47 -8.11
C ALA A 22 -5.29 0.06 -8.23
N ALA A 23 -4.27 0.81 -8.65
CA ALA A 23 -4.35 2.24 -8.85
C ALA A 23 -5.38 2.61 -9.93
N TYR A 24 -5.43 1.86 -11.04
CA TYR A 24 -6.41 2.07 -12.10
C TYR A 24 -7.85 1.82 -11.62
N THR A 25 -8.10 0.69 -10.95
CA THR A 25 -9.44 0.33 -10.45
C THR A 25 -9.89 1.26 -9.32
N ASP A 26 -8.99 1.65 -8.43
CA ASP A 26 -9.30 2.58 -7.35
C ASP A 26 -9.64 3.97 -7.88
N THR A 27 -8.93 4.43 -8.92
CA THR A 27 -9.22 5.72 -9.57
C THR A 27 -10.57 5.74 -10.29
N LYS A 28 -10.92 4.65 -11.00
CA LYS A 28 -12.18 4.58 -11.76
C LYS A 28 -13.39 4.19 -10.93
N LEU A 29 -13.23 3.21 -10.05
CA LEU A 29 -14.33 2.55 -9.34
C LEU A 29 -14.36 2.88 -7.85
N TRP A 30 -13.32 3.58 -7.34
CA TRP A 30 -13.14 3.87 -5.92
C TRP A 30 -13.23 2.60 -5.05
N LYS A 31 -12.86 1.45 -5.63
CA LYS A 31 -12.98 0.16 -4.99
C LYS A 31 -11.91 -0.80 -5.50
N ILE A 32 -11.17 -1.39 -4.56
CA ILE A 32 -10.20 -2.44 -4.85
C ILE A 32 -10.94 -3.79 -4.75
N HIS A 33 -10.94 -4.55 -5.85
CA HIS A 33 -11.69 -5.79 -5.95
C HIS A 33 -10.91 -6.97 -5.37
N ASN A 34 -11.60 -7.84 -4.64
CA ASN A 34 -11.02 -9.09 -4.13
C ASN A 34 -10.51 -10.00 -5.27
N LYS A 35 -11.13 -9.91 -6.46
CA LYS A 35 -10.71 -10.64 -7.66
C LYS A 35 -9.29 -10.28 -8.12
N LEU A 36 -8.78 -9.12 -7.71
CA LEU A 36 -7.41 -8.71 -7.93
C LEU A 36 -6.51 -9.14 -6.77
N THR A 37 -6.85 -8.77 -5.55
CA THR A 37 -5.97 -8.94 -4.39
C THR A 37 -5.75 -10.42 -4.02
N LEU A 38 -6.77 -11.27 -4.11
CA LEU A 38 -6.66 -12.69 -3.73
C LEU A 38 -5.73 -13.51 -4.64
N PRO A 39 -5.83 -13.44 -5.99
CA PRO A 39 -4.88 -14.15 -6.84
C PRO A 39 -3.44 -13.67 -6.66
N PHE A 40 -3.23 -12.36 -6.56
CA PHE A 40 -1.89 -11.81 -6.35
C PHE A 40 -1.34 -12.14 -4.96
N PHE A 41 -2.18 -12.23 -3.94
CA PHE A 41 -1.81 -12.75 -2.62
C PHE A 41 -1.30 -14.19 -2.70
N ALA A 42 -2.02 -15.07 -3.40
CA ALA A 42 -1.61 -16.46 -3.59
C ALA A 42 -0.31 -16.56 -4.41
N LEU A 43 -0.18 -15.78 -5.50
CA LEU A 43 1.03 -15.71 -6.30
C LEU A 43 2.22 -15.20 -5.49
N GLY A 44 2.02 -14.28 -4.55
CA GLY A 44 3.06 -13.80 -3.63
C GLY A 44 3.63 -14.94 -2.77
N TRP A 45 2.77 -15.80 -2.24
CA TRP A 45 3.20 -16.97 -1.48
C TRP A 45 3.98 -17.96 -2.35
N LEU A 46 3.49 -18.22 -3.57
CA LEU A 46 4.20 -19.08 -4.52
C LEU A 46 5.58 -18.51 -4.86
N TYR A 47 5.68 -17.20 -5.08
CA TYR A 47 6.94 -16.51 -5.33
C TYR A 47 7.91 -16.69 -4.15
N GLN A 48 7.47 -16.43 -2.93
CA GLN A 48 8.32 -16.54 -1.75
C GLN A 48 8.83 -17.97 -1.53
N ILE A 49 7.95 -18.97 -1.70
CA ILE A 49 8.32 -20.38 -1.56
C ILE A 49 9.27 -20.82 -2.69
N ALA A 50 8.98 -20.45 -3.94
CA ALA A 50 9.73 -20.91 -5.09
C ALA A 50 11.16 -20.35 -5.14
N PHE A 51 11.35 -19.09 -4.77
CA PHE A 51 12.66 -18.43 -4.88
C PHE A 51 13.44 -18.39 -3.57
N TRP A 52 12.78 -18.41 -2.42
CA TRP A 52 13.41 -18.21 -1.11
C TRP A 52 13.15 -19.34 -0.11
N GLY A 53 12.24 -20.29 -0.40
CA GLY A 53 11.90 -21.40 0.47
C GLY A 53 11.32 -20.96 1.82
N LEU A 54 11.71 -21.64 2.90
CA LEU A 54 11.24 -21.34 4.26
C LEU A 54 11.59 -19.92 4.75
N PRO A 55 12.80 -19.40 4.55
CA PRO A 55 13.11 -18.00 4.90
C PRO A 55 12.20 -16.99 4.18
N GLY A 56 11.87 -17.23 2.90
CA GLY A 56 10.93 -16.39 2.15
C GLY A 56 9.53 -16.44 2.73
N LEU A 57 9.07 -17.64 3.10
CA LEU A 57 7.77 -17.81 3.74
C LEU A 57 7.67 -17.01 5.06
N GLN A 58 8.71 -17.05 5.89
CA GLN A 58 8.77 -16.29 7.15
C GLN A 58 8.76 -14.78 6.89
N ASP A 59 9.56 -14.30 5.94
CA ASP A 59 9.64 -12.88 5.60
C ASP A 59 8.33 -12.38 4.98
N GLY A 60 7.73 -13.14 4.06
CA GLY A 60 6.42 -12.86 3.50
C GLY A 60 5.30 -12.81 4.55
N LEU A 61 5.34 -13.75 5.53
CA LEU A 61 4.40 -13.76 6.66
C LEU A 61 4.57 -12.53 7.55
N ALA A 62 5.80 -12.15 7.85
CA ALA A 62 6.10 -10.96 8.64
C ALA A 62 5.66 -9.69 7.88
N GLY A 63 5.93 -9.59 6.58
CA GLY A 63 5.45 -8.49 5.73
C GLY A 63 3.93 -8.40 5.67
N PHE A 64 3.25 -9.54 5.51
CA PHE A 64 1.80 -9.62 5.57
C PHE A 64 1.26 -9.18 6.93
N ALA A 65 1.81 -9.72 8.03
CA ALA A 65 1.35 -9.41 9.38
C ALA A 65 1.47 -7.91 9.71
N VAL A 66 2.58 -7.29 9.34
CA VAL A 66 2.80 -5.86 9.55
C VAL A 66 1.91 -5.03 8.62
N GLY A 67 1.89 -5.31 7.33
CA GLY A 67 1.10 -4.54 6.37
C GLY A 67 -0.40 -4.69 6.60
N PHE A 68 -0.89 -5.91 6.62
CA PHE A 68 -2.31 -6.19 6.86
C PHE A 68 -2.75 -5.77 8.26
N GLY A 69 -1.97 -6.11 9.29
CA GLY A 69 -2.31 -5.82 10.69
C GLY A 69 -2.40 -4.32 10.96
N THR A 70 -1.43 -3.53 10.52
CA THR A 70 -1.45 -2.07 10.69
C THR A 70 -2.66 -1.44 10.00
N TYR A 71 -2.91 -1.81 8.74
CA TYR A 71 -4.06 -1.25 8.01
C TYR A 71 -5.40 -1.78 8.50
N LEU A 72 -5.45 -3.00 9.03
CA LEU A 72 -6.65 -3.51 9.69
C LEU A 72 -6.97 -2.70 10.96
N LEU A 73 -5.97 -2.41 11.79
CA LEU A 73 -6.14 -1.55 12.96
C LEU A 73 -6.61 -0.15 12.56
N LEU A 74 -6.00 0.45 11.55
CA LEU A 74 -6.44 1.75 11.01
C LEU A 74 -7.88 1.69 10.46
N PHE A 75 -8.25 0.59 9.81
CA PHE A 75 -9.63 0.38 9.35
C PHE A 75 -10.62 0.32 10.51
N MET A 76 -10.28 -0.39 11.59
CA MET A 76 -11.16 -0.51 12.77
C MET A 76 -11.32 0.82 13.52
N VAL A 77 -10.25 1.61 13.64
CA VAL A 77 -10.24 2.87 14.42
C VAL A 77 -10.72 4.05 13.57
N ALA A 78 -10.26 4.18 12.35
CA ALA A 78 -10.53 5.35 11.50
C ALA A 78 -11.61 5.12 10.44
N GLY A 79 -12.15 3.90 10.29
CA GLY A 79 -13.19 3.59 9.31
C GLY A 79 -12.69 3.67 7.87
N GLY A 80 -11.45 3.28 7.61
CA GLY A 80 -10.81 3.28 6.28
C GLY A 80 -11.46 2.32 5.28
N GLY A 81 -10.84 2.12 4.11
CA GLY A 81 -11.30 1.20 3.08
C GLY A 81 -10.83 -0.24 3.34
N GLY A 82 -11.74 -1.22 3.43
CA GLY A 82 -11.35 -2.64 3.55
C GLY A 82 -10.57 -3.17 2.34
N GLY A 83 -10.64 -2.48 1.19
CA GLY A 83 -9.84 -2.76 0.01
C GLY A 83 -8.37 -2.44 0.21
N ASP A 84 -8.08 -1.33 0.91
CA ASP A 84 -6.74 -0.84 1.20
C ASP A 84 -5.98 -1.84 2.09
N VAL A 85 -6.67 -2.39 3.11
CA VAL A 85 -6.13 -3.44 4.00
C VAL A 85 -5.68 -4.66 3.20
N LYS A 86 -6.52 -5.12 2.25
CA LYS A 86 -6.22 -6.30 1.42
C LYS A 86 -5.11 -6.04 0.43
N LEU A 87 -5.04 -4.85 -0.16
CA LEU A 87 -3.99 -4.46 -1.07
C LEU A 87 -2.62 -4.47 -0.37
N VAL A 88 -2.53 -3.78 0.79
CA VAL A 88 -1.28 -3.71 1.54
C VAL A 88 -0.89 -5.07 2.10
N GLY A 89 -1.87 -5.89 2.53
CA GLY A 89 -1.63 -7.28 2.92
C GLY A 89 -1.05 -8.12 1.79
N ALA A 90 -1.64 -8.06 0.59
CA ALA A 90 -1.12 -8.78 -0.58
C ALA A 90 0.28 -8.31 -0.97
N LEU A 91 0.52 -6.99 -0.98
CA LEU A 91 1.85 -6.41 -1.22
C LEU A 91 2.87 -6.85 -0.17
N GLY A 92 2.46 -6.93 1.11
CA GLY A 92 3.33 -7.36 2.21
C GLY A 92 3.92 -8.74 2.01
N VAL A 93 3.15 -9.68 1.43
CA VAL A 93 3.67 -11.02 1.07
C VAL A 93 4.77 -10.94 0.03
N TRP A 94 4.59 -10.14 -1.03
CA TRP A 94 5.59 -9.98 -2.09
C TRP A 94 6.85 -9.26 -1.62
N LEU A 95 6.67 -8.18 -0.86
CA LEU A 95 7.73 -7.29 -0.45
C LEU A 95 8.57 -7.83 0.72
N GLY A 96 7.98 -8.72 1.55
CA GLY A 96 8.58 -9.10 2.82
C GLY A 96 8.53 -7.97 3.86
N LEU A 97 9.04 -8.23 5.06
CA LEU A 97 8.94 -7.31 6.20
C LEU A 97 9.55 -5.95 5.91
N LYS A 98 10.80 -5.94 5.49
CA LYS A 98 11.60 -4.71 5.37
C LYS A 98 11.06 -3.74 4.33
N LEU A 99 10.79 -4.24 3.12
CA LEU A 99 10.26 -3.40 2.06
C LEU A 99 8.82 -2.96 2.34
N THR A 100 8.02 -3.79 3.02
CA THR A 100 6.67 -3.41 3.44
C THR A 100 6.71 -2.21 4.39
N VAL A 101 7.59 -2.21 5.39
CA VAL A 101 7.75 -1.06 6.30
C VAL A 101 8.19 0.19 5.55
N TRP A 102 9.18 0.08 4.66
CA TRP A 102 9.61 1.21 3.82
C TRP A 102 8.50 1.71 2.88
N MET A 103 7.75 0.81 2.27
CA MET A 103 6.62 1.15 1.42
C MET A 103 5.54 1.90 2.21
N MET A 104 5.21 1.44 3.41
CA MET A 104 4.24 2.10 4.29
C MET A 104 4.71 3.50 4.70
N ALA A 105 5.96 3.65 5.10
CA ALA A 105 6.54 4.95 5.47
C ALA A 105 6.53 5.91 4.28
N THR A 106 7.01 5.46 3.12
CA THR A 106 7.08 6.27 1.89
C THR A 106 5.69 6.63 1.38
N SER A 107 4.73 5.68 1.37
CA SER A 107 3.36 5.96 0.96
C SER A 107 2.67 6.96 1.88
N THR A 108 2.91 6.87 3.18
CA THR A 108 2.38 7.84 4.16
C THR A 108 2.92 9.24 3.91
N LEU A 109 4.23 9.38 3.63
CA LEU A 109 4.82 10.67 3.28
C LEU A 109 4.21 11.24 1.99
N ILE A 110 4.04 10.42 0.96
CA ILE A 110 3.40 10.83 -0.30
C ILE A 110 1.97 11.31 -0.02
N VAL A 111 1.17 10.57 0.76
CA VAL A 111 -0.20 10.98 1.13
C VAL A 111 -0.20 12.33 1.84
N ILE A 112 0.70 12.55 2.79
CA ILE A 112 0.80 13.84 3.51
C ILE A 112 1.10 14.98 2.54
N ILE A 113 2.07 14.78 1.64
CA ILE A 113 2.45 15.78 0.64
C ILE A 113 1.30 16.08 -0.31
N ASP A 114 0.63 15.04 -0.83
CA ASP A 114 -0.49 15.18 -1.76
C ASP A 114 -1.67 15.91 -1.11
N VAL A 115 -2.05 15.52 0.11
CA VAL A 115 -3.13 16.17 0.86
C VAL A 115 -2.77 17.63 1.16
N ALA A 116 -1.54 17.91 1.56
CA ALA A 116 -1.08 19.27 1.81
C ALA A 116 -1.12 20.12 0.52
N ALA A 117 -0.61 19.59 -0.60
CA ALA A 117 -0.59 20.26 -1.89
C ALA A 117 -2.01 20.54 -2.41
N ILE A 118 -2.91 19.54 -2.38
CA ILE A 118 -4.29 19.70 -2.80
C ILE A 118 -5.04 20.71 -1.91
N THR A 119 -4.82 20.65 -0.60
CA THR A 119 -5.43 21.58 0.35
C THR A 119 -4.93 23.00 0.10
N PHE A 120 -3.62 23.17 -0.03
CA PHE A 120 -3.01 24.48 -0.35
C PHE A 120 -3.57 25.07 -1.64
N TYR A 121 -3.59 24.27 -2.73
CA TYR A 121 -4.14 24.67 -4.02
C TYR A 121 -5.61 25.09 -3.92
N ARG A 122 -6.44 24.33 -3.19
CA ARG A 122 -7.87 24.64 -3.01
C ARG A 122 -8.08 25.92 -2.20
N VAL A 123 -7.29 26.10 -1.12
CA VAL A 123 -7.35 27.30 -0.29
C VAL A 123 -6.97 28.55 -1.10
N MET A 124 -5.90 28.46 -1.90
CA MET A 124 -5.47 29.57 -2.75
C MET A 124 -6.47 29.91 -3.84
N ARG A 125 -7.10 28.90 -4.45
CA ARG A 125 -8.03 29.11 -5.58
C ARG A 125 -9.45 29.50 -5.15
N TYR A 126 -9.96 28.96 -4.06
CA TYR A 126 -11.36 29.11 -3.65
C TYR A 126 -11.54 29.89 -2.33
N GLY A 127 -10.47 30.21 -1.65
CA GLY A 127 -10.46 30.91 -0.37
C GLY A 127 -10.81 30.03 0.83
N MET A 128 -10.26 30.40 1.99
CA MET A 128 -10.37 29.64 3.26
C MET A 128 -11.84 29.42 3.71
N LYS A 129 -12.72 30.41 3.49
CA LYS A 129 -14.15 30.32 3.94
C LYS A 129 -14.92 29.24 3.19
N LYS A 130 -14.69 29.09 1.86
CA LYS A 130 -15.36 28.08 1.05
C LYS A 130 -14.82 26.68 1.38
N TRP A 131 -13.50 26.56 1.53
CA TRP A 131 -12.87 25.30 1.92
C TRP A 131 -13.37 24.79 3.28
N LYS A 132 -13.41 25.66 4.32
CA LYS A 132 -13.99 25.32 5.64
C LYS A 132 -15.42 24.83 5.53
N ARG A 133 -16.27 25.49 4.74
CA ARG A 133 -17.66 25.11 4.56
C ARG A 133 -17.81 23.73 3.91
N ASP A 134 -17.00 23.43 2.90
CA ASP A 134 -17.11 22.18 2.15
C ASP A 134 -16.51 20.97 2.92
N TYR A 135 -15.53 21.23 3.81
CA TYR A 135 -14.86 20.19 4.58
C TYR A 135 -15.38 20.02 6.02
N LEU A 136 -15.76 21.09 6.69
CA LEU A 136 -16.21 21.06 8.09
C LEU A 136 -17.73 21.01 8.23
N ALA A 137 -18.47 21.18 7.15
CA ALA A 137 -19.94 21.08 7.16
C ALA A 137 -20.40 19.62 7.30
N THR A 138 -20.00 18.97 8.38
CA THR A 138 -20.43 17.61 8.75
C THR A 138 -21.76 17.63 9.49
N GLY A 139 -22.34 18.80 9.77
CA GLY A 139 -23.63 18.94 10.42
C GLY A 139 -24.56 19.82 9.57
N LYS A 140 -25.63 19.24 9.04
CA LYS A 140 -26.78 20.06 8.63
C LYS A 140 -27.38 20.66 9.89
N VAL A 141 -27.42 21.97 9.95
CA VAL A 141 -28.11 22.68 11.00
C VAL A 141 -29.60 22.64 10.66
N ASP A 142 -30.40 22.00 11.50
CA ASP A 142 -31.87 22.04 11.38
C ASP A 142 -32.37 23.46 11.51
N ALA A 143 -33.60 23.72 11.03
CA ALA A 143 -34.28 24.99 11.15
C ALA A 143 -34.39 25.53 12.60
N LYS A 144 -34.03 24.70 13.60
CA LYS A 144 -33.99 25.02 15.04
C LYS A 144 -32.55 25.22 15.57
N GLY A 145 -31.53 25.35 14.70
CA GLY A 145 -30.13 25.60 15.11
C GLY A 145 -29.42 24.44 15.79
N LYS A 146 -29.96 23.22 15.80
CA LYS A 146 -29.33 22.04 16.36
C LYS A 146 -28.54 21.31 15.27
N THR A 147 -27.28 21.02 15.52
CA THR A 147 -26.42 20.18 14.66
C THR A 147 -26.95 18.74 14.67
N VAL A 148 -27.60 18.31 13.60
CA VAL A 148 -28.00 16.93 13.41
C VAL A 148 -26.89 16.18 12.73
N THR A 149 -26.32 15.19 13.40
CA THR A 149 -25.36 14.26 12.81
C THR A 149 -26.12 13.38 11.80
N VAL A 150 -26.15 13.79 10.54
CA VAL A 150 -26.71 12.97 9.47
C VAL A 150 -25.74 11.83 9.23
N GLN A 151 -26.17 10.59 9.41
CA GLN A 151 -25.40 9.41 8.98
C GLN A 151 -25.18 9.51 7.47
N GLU A 152 -23.95 9.83 7.08
CA GLU A 152 -23.57 9.93 5.68
C GLU A 152 -23.65 8.55 5.02
N THR A 153 -24.36 8.49 3.90
CA THR A 153 -24.39 7.32 3.05
C THR A 153 -22.97 7.02 2.54
N TYR A 154 -22.65 5.74 2.33
CA TYR A 154 -21.35 5.28 1.83
C TYR A 154 -20.89 6.04 0.58
N GLU A 155 -21.82 6.35 -0.34
CA GLU A 155 -21.55 7.15 -1.55
C GLU A 155 -21.13 8.60 -1.25
N GLN A 156 -21.68 9.21 -0.20
CA GLN A 156 -21.31 10.57 0.21
C GLN A 156 -19.91 10.60 0.83
N LYS A 157 -19.56 9.60 1.64
CA LYS A 157 -18.20 9.42 2.15
C LYS A 157 -17.20 9.18 1.01
N GLN A 158 -17.59 8.44 -0.01
CA GLN A 158 -16.74 8.15 -1.17
C GLN A 158 -16.47 9.41 -2.00
N LYS A 159 -17.47 10.26 -2.23
CA LYS A 159 -17.32 11.55 -2.94
C LYS A 159 -16.44 12.57 -2.20
N ARG A 160 -16.24 12.41 -0.90
CA ARG A 160 -15.34 13.27 -0.09
C ARG A 160 -13.88 12.81 -0.10
N ARG A 161 -13.57 11.61 -0.56
CA ARG A 161 -12.18 11.16 -0.69
C ARG A 161 -11.42 12.10 -1.62
N ILE A 162 -10.33 12.63 -1.13
CA ILE A 162 -9.50 13.60 -1.85
C ILE A 162 -8.64 12.89 -2.87
N LEU A 163 -8.19 11.69 -2.54
CA LEU A 163 -7.23 10.91 -3.31
C LEU A 163 -7.57 9.41 -3.23
N PRO A 164 -7.51 8.67 -4.36
CA PRO A 164 -7.53 7.21 -4.34
C PRO A 164 -6.31 6.68 -3.59
N PHE A 165 -6.51 5.79 -2.63
CA PHE A 165 -5.44 5.29 -1.75
C PHE A 165 -4.39 4.48 -2.50
N ALA A 166 -4.79 3.73 -3.52
CA ALA A 166 -3.88 2.88 -4.28
C ALA A 166 -2.79 3.66 -5.05
N ILE A 167 -3.02 4.96 -5.37
CA ILE A 167 -2.03 5.78 -6.09
C ILE A 167 -0.77 6.01 -5.26
N PRO A 168 -0.83 6.57 -4.03
CA PRO A 168 0.35 6.76 -3.19
C PRO A 168 1.09 5.45 -2.89
N VAL A 169 0.36 4.36 -2.70
CA VAL A 169 0.96 3.03 -2.49
C VAL A 169 1.70 2.55 -3.73
N ALA A 170 1.11 2.70 -4.92
CA ALA A 170 1.77 2.36 -6.18
C ALA A 170 3.03 3.22 -6.41
N MET A 171 2.93 4.53 -6.20
CA MET A 171 4.07 5.45 -6.34
C MET A 171 5.20 5.11 -5.37
N ALA A 172 4.89 4.85 -4.09
CA ALA A 172 5.86 4.44 -3.09
C ALA A 172 6.55 3.12 -3.47
N THR A 173 5.76 2.15 -3.91
CA THR A 173 6.27 0.83 -4.30
C THR A 173 7.20 0.94 -5.52
N TRP A 174 6.79 1.70 -6.54
CA TRP A 174 7.60 1.90 -7.75
C TRP A 174 8.86 2.70 -7.47
N LEU A 175 8.78 3.72 -6.62
CA LEU A 175 9.95 4.48 -6.17
C LEU A 175 10.97 3.55 -5.47
N LEU A 176 10.51 2.70 -4.55
CA LEU A 176 11.38 1.74 -3.87
C LEU A 176 11.99 0.73 -4.85
N MET A 177 11.22 0.26 -5.83
CA MET A 177 11.75 -0.62 -6.88
C MET A 177 12.84 0.06 -7.71
N LEU A 178 12.65 1.32 -8.09
CA LEU A 178 13.63 2.11 -8.83
C LEU A 178 14.90 2.35 -8.00
N LEU A 179 14.75 2.76 -6.74
CA LEU A 179 15.88 3.00 -5.83
C LEU A 179 16.69 1.72 -5.59
N ASN A 180 16.02 0.59 -5.48
CA ASN A 180 16.67 -0.70 -5.33
C ASN A 180 17.34 -1.16 -6.64
N GLY A 181 16.68 -0.99 -7.80
CA GLY A 181 17.25 -1.26 -9.11
C GLY A 181 18.45 -0.34 -9.46
N ALA A 182 18.47 0.89 -8.94
CA ALA A 182 19.60 1.80 -9.08
C ALA A 182 20.78 1.49 -8.12
N GLY A 183 20.67 0.44 -7.29
CA GLY A 183 21.72 0.08 -6.33
C GLY A 183 21.86 1.05 -5.13
N ILE A 184 20.92 1.99 -4.99
CA ILE A 184 20.94 2.97 -3.88
C ILE A 184 20.58 2.28 -2.56
N LEU A 185 19.71 1.27 -2.62
CA LEU A 185 19.46 0.36 -1.52
C LEU A 185 20.46 -0.80 -1.65
N LYS A 186 21.27 -1.02 -0.61
CA LYS A 186 22.34 -2.05 -0.63
C LYS A 186 21.80 -3.44 -1.01
N GLU A 187 22.57 -4.20 -1.80
CA GLU A 187 22.30 -5.61 -2.11
C GLU A 187 21.92 -6.40 -0.84
N GLY A 188 20.86 -7.19 -0.91
CA GLY A 188 20.32 -7.96 0.22
C GLY A 188 19.11 -7.32 0.91
N GLN A 189 18.59 -6.21 0.39
CA GLN A 189 17.37 -5.58 0.89
C GLN A 189 16.10 -6.05 0.18
N LEU A 190 16.26 -6.74 -0.96
CA LEU A 190 15.20 -7.49 -1.62
C LEU A 190 15.29 -8.95 -1.18
N GLY A 191 14.39 -9.37 -0.31
CA GLY A 191 14.28 -10.73 0.17
C GLY A 191 14.82 -10.94 1.59
N PRO A 192 14.56 -12.11 2.16
CA PRO A 192 15.00 -12.45 3.52
C PRO A 192 16.53 -12.39 3.64
N PRO A 193 17.06 -12.13 4.84
CA PRO A 193 18.50 -12.06 5.08
C PRO A 193 19.15 -13.36 4.58
N ARG A 194 20.22 -13.23 3.78
CA ARG A 194 21.00 -14.39 3.31
C ARG A 194 21.46 -15.17 4.54
N GLN A 195 21.14 -16.45 4.59
CA GLN A 195 21.70 -17.34 5.60
C GLN A 195 23.22 -17.34 5.45
N PRO A 196 23.97 -17.28 6.55
CA PRO A 196 25.43 -17.35 6.47
C PRO A 196 25.84 -18.66 5.77
N ALA A 197 26.84 -18.56 4.89
CA ALA A 197 27.29 -19.64 4.01
C ALA A 197 27.52 -20.99 4.72
N LYS A 198 27.77 -20.97 6.01
CA LYS A 198 27.93 -22.19 6.86
C LYS A 198 26.64 -23.01 7.01
N GLN A 199 25.47 -22.41 6.90
CA GLN A 199 24.20 -23.17 6.95
C GLN A 199 23.80 -23.75 5.60
N GLN A 200 24.24 -23.14 4.49
CA GLN A 200 24.00 -23.69 3.15
C GLN A 200 24.84 -24.95 2.89
N ALA A 201 26.05 -25.02 3.40
CA ALA A 201 26.91 -26.19 3.27
C ALA A 201 26.35 -27.42 4.01
N GLN A 202 25.72 -27.24 5.16
CA GLN A 202 25.15 -28.35 5.95
C GLN A 202 23.87 -28.96 5.35
N VAL A 203 23.16 -28.22 4.47
CA VAL A 203 21.95 -28.74 3.79
C VAL A 203 22.30 -29.54 2.55
N VAL A 204 23.47 -29.32 1.94
CA VAL A 204 23.96 -30.04 0.75
C VAL A 204 24.63 -31.39 1.14
N GLU A 205 25.07 -31.53 2.41
CA GLU A 205 25.70 -32.76 2.92
C GLU A 205 24.73 -33.75 3.57
N ARG A 206 23.42 -33.48 3.56
CA ARG A 206 22.37 -34.40 4.02
C ARG A 206 21.52 -34.87 2.85
#